data_d701524653309baf390545d86e35a53c
#
_entry.id   d701524653309baf390545d86e35a53c
#
_cell.length_a   1.000
_cell.length_b   1.000
_cell.length_c   1.000
_cell.angle_alpha   90.00
_cell.angle_beta   90.00
_cell.angle_gamma   90.00
#
_symmetry.space_group_name_H-M   'P 1'
#
loop_
_entity.id
_entity.type
_entity.pdbx_description
1 polymer ?
#
loop_
_entity_poly.entity_id
_entity_poly.type
_entity_poly.pdbx_seq_one_letter_code
_entity_poly.pdbx_strand_id
1 'polypeptide(L)'
;MSENNSLKVSVIMPAYNSEKYIERSVKSVLSQTHENLELIVVDDGSTDRTASILRRLADVDKRLRYVRTENHGPAEARNAALKLVCEDAAFVTFIDADDELLPDALSYALEAADSGADLILMGFCIVEADGREREYNEFDCLVRPQDLKTAFARLYKANLLNQVWAKLYSATLLREHEIHFKDYLWGEDRLFVFDCLEHCSMIAVRSECKYRYIMHNGESLISKFYPKKFSVCIEADIRAQELCEKFGIPDDADLRYMFAKSVFSCITTLFTPSCTLSDEGRIIYVKEIRSNPRVQKRCRETSGGVPVNTLCRILRKGSPRQILNTFHAVALVGEQAPDLFMKLKHRK
;
A
#
# COMPACT_ATOMS: atom_id res chain seq x y z
N MET A 1 24.20 -21.99 12.81
CA MET A 1 22.87 -21.49 12.43
C MET A 1 22.88 -20.04 12.84
N SER A 2 22.59 -19.09 11.95
CA SER A 2 22.59 -17.65 12.28
C SER A 2 21.54 -17.39 13.35
N GLU A 3 21.81 -16.48 14.30
CA GLU A 3 20.89 -16.06 15.36
C GLU A 3 19.54 -15.60 14.81
N ASN A 4 19.51 -15.14 13.58
CA ASN A 4 18.31 -14.72 12.83
C ASN A 4 17.26 -15.83 12.62
N ASN A 5 17.66 -17.10 12.62
CA ASN A 5 16.71 -18.23 12.53
C ASN A 5 15.86 -18.41 13.79
N SER A 6 16.23 -17.76 14.92
CA SER A 6 15.47 -17.79 16.16
C SER A 6 14.36 -16.72 16.21
N LEU A 7 14.44 -15.66 15.41
CA LEU A 7 13.48 -14.55 15.42
C LEU A 7 12.12 -15.02 14.88
N LYS A 8 11.07 -14.84 15.67
CA LYS A 8 9.73 -15.23 15.23
C LYS A 8 9.07 -14.14 14.40
N VAL A 9 8.47 -14.52 13.29
CA VAL A 9 7.72 -13.62 12.39
C VAL A 9 6.25 -13.96 12.41
N SER A 10 5.39 -13.00 12.76
CA SER A 10 3.94 -13.11 12.61
C SER A 10 3.53 -12.54 11.25
N VAL A 11 2.99 -13.40 10.39
CA VAL A 11 2.47 -13.03 9.07
C VAL A 11 0.96 -12.82 9.19
N ILE A 12 0.47 -11.65 8.78
CA ILE A 12 -0.96 -11.28 8.83
C ILE A 12 -1.54 -11.27 7.42
N MET A 13 -2.66 -11.96 7.24
CA MET A 13 -3.36 -12.08 5.96
C MET A 13 -4.86 -11.79 6.15
N PRO A 14 -5.37 -10.60 5.76
CA PRO A 14 -6.80 -10.38 5.65
C PRO A 14 -7.34 -11.13 4.42
N ALA A 15 -8.49 -11.77 4.53
CA ALA A 15 -9.10 -12.52 3.44
C ALA A 15 -10.59 -12.21 3.32
N TYR A 16 -11.07 -11.94 2.11
CA TYR A 16 -12.49 -11.79 1.80
C TYR A 16 -12.78 -12.29 0.38
N ASN A 17 -13.65 -13.30 0.26
CA ASN A 17 -14.04 -13.92 -1.01
C ASN A 17 -12.84 -14.27 -1.92
N SER A 18 -11.86 -14.95 -1.34
CA SER A 18 -10.56 -15.25 -1.95
C SER A 18 -10.40 -16.73 -2.35
N GLU A 19 -11.50 -17.48 -2.52
CA GLU A 19 -11.47 -18.94 -2.78
C GLU A 19 -10.55 -19.37 -3.92
N LYS A 20 -10.35 -18.51 -4.91
CA LYS A 20 -9.50 -18.77 -6.08
C LYS A 20 -8.00 -18.69 -5.79
N TYR A 21 -7.60 -17.93 -4.76
CA TYR A 21 -6.22 -17.52 -4.55
C TYR A 21 -5.67 -17.94 -3.20
N ILE A 22 -6.52 -17.97 -2.16
CA ILE A 22 -6.13 -18.11 -0.76
C ILE A 22 -5.24 -19.33 -0.48
N GLU A 23 -5.48 -20.47 -1.14
CA GLU A 23 -4.67 -21.67 -0.92
C GLU A 23 -3.22 -21.47 -1.39
N ARG A 24 -3.03 -20.80 -2.53
CA ARG A 24 -1.70 -20.49 -3.08
C ARG A 24 -0.98 -19.48 -2.18
N SER A 25 -1.65 -18.42 -1.75
CA SER A 25 -1.09 -17.40 -0.87
C SER A 25 -0.68 -17.95 0.49
N VAL A 26 -1.54 -18.77 1.12
CA VAL A 26 -1.23 -19.47 2.37
C VAL A 26 -0.02 -20.40 2.21
N LYS A 27 0.03 -21.19 1.12
CA LYS A 27 1.17 -22.08 0.85
C LYS A 27 2.47 -21.31 0.64
N SER A 28 2.45 -20.15 -0.01
CA SER A 28 3.65 -19.33 -0.20
C SER A 28 4.27 -18.86 1.12
N VAL A 29 3.43 -18.65 2.14
CA VAL A 29 3.89 -18.30 3.51
C VAL A 29 4.37 -19.54 4.27
N LEU A 30 3.59 -20.63 4.27
CA LEU A 30 3.93 -21.82 5.05
C LEU A 30 5.13 -22.59 4.50
N SER A 31 5.53 -22.35 3.23
CA SER A 31 6.71 -22.92 2.59
C SER A 31 7.95 -22.03 2.65
N GLN A 32 7.96 -20.98 3.46
CA GLN A 32 9.13 -20.15 3.63
C GLN A 32 10.31 -20.94 4.21
N THR A 33 11.52 -20.60 3.77
CA THR A 33 12.77 -21.19 4.31
C THR A 33 13.01 -20.81 5.77
N HIS A 34 12.44 -19.71 6.22
CA HIS A 34 12.38 -19.33 7.62
C HIS A 34 11.20 -20.03 8.30
N GLU A 35 11.47 -21.03 9.14
CA GLU A 35 10.43 -21.89 9.73
C GLU A 35 9.75 -21.31 10.98
N ASN A 36 10.45 -20.41 11.72
CA ASN A 36 9.92 -19.81 12.94
C ASN A 36 8.93 -18.68 12.64
N LEU A 37 7.77 -19.05 12.12
CA LEU A 37 6.68 -18.15 11.78
C LEU A 37 5.33 -18.63 12.32
N GLU A 38 4.40 -17.71 12.50
CA GLU A 38 2.97 -17.96 12.53
C GLU A 38 2.28 -17.22 11.39
N LEU A 39 1.21 -17.78 10.84
CA LEU A 39 0.34 -17.14 9.86
C LEU A 39 -1.04 -16.94 10.48
N ILE A 40 -1.45 -15.68 10.64
CA ILE A 40 -2.77 -15.30 11.16
C ILE A 40 -3.62 -14.84 9.99
N VAL A 41 -4.62 -15.66 9.62
CA VAL A 41 -5.57 -15.32 8.57
C VAL A 41 -6.90 -14.91 9.20
N VAL A 42 -7.33 -13.68 8.92
CA VAL A 42 -8.66 -13.17 9.32
C VAL A 42 -9.57 -13.15 8.09
N ASP A 43 -10.55 -14.05 8.08
CA ASP A 43 -11.62 -14.10 7.09
C ASP A 43 -12.70 -13.08 7.46
N ASP A 44 -12.75 -12.00 6.72
CA ASP A 44 -13.64 -10.86 6.93
C ASP A 44 -15.06 -11.14 6.39
N GLY A 45 -15.67 -12.24 6.85
CA GLY A 45 -17.04 -12.59 6.52
C GLY A 45 -17.26 -13.13 5.10
N SER A 46 -16.31 -13.89 4.53
CA SER A 46 -16.45 -14.47 3.18
C SER A 46 -17.73 -15.28 3.01
N THR A 47 -18.32 -15.19 1.82
CA THR A 47 -19.55 -15.90 1.42
C THR A 47 -19.27 -17.04 0.43
N ASP A 48 -18.05 -17.16 -0.06
CA ASP A 48 -17.55 -18.21 -0.94
C ASP A 48 -16.89 -19.37 -0.15
N ARG A 49 -16.08 -20.20 -0.80
CA ARG A 49 -15.40 -21.34 -0.18
C ARG A 49 -14.13 -20.96 0.62
N THR A 50 -13.77 -19.68 0.75
CA THR A 50 -12.57 -19.22 1.47
C THR A 50 -12.49 -19.83 2.87
N ALA A 51 -13.57 -19.74 3.67
CA ALA A 51 -13.62 -20.29 5.02
C ALA A 51 -13.37 -21.81 5.09
N SER A 52 -13.90 -22.57 4.12
CA SER A 52 -13.73 -24.02 4.08
C SER A 52 -12.30 -24.43 3.72
N ILE A 53 -11.66 -23.68 2.81
CA ILE A 53 -10.27 -23.88 2.41
C ILE A 53 -9.35 -23.59 3.61
N LEU A 54 -9.55 -22.48 4.30
CA LEU A 54 -8.73 -22.07 5.45
C LEU A 54 -8.81 -23.07 6.61
N ARG A 55 -10.01 -23.58 6.94
CA ARG A 55 -10.16 -24.65 7.97
C ARG A 55 -9.35 -25.88 7.61
N ARG A 56 -9.48 -26.38 6.39
CA ARG A 56 -8.73 -27.55 5.91
C ARG A 56 -7.21 -27.32 6.00
N LEU A 57 -6.71 -26.14 5.66
CA LEU A 57 -5.27 -25.83 5.75
C LEU A 57 -4.81 -25.73 7.21
N ALA A 58 -5.60 -25.13 8.10
CA ALA A 58 -5.29 -25.02 9.53
C ALA A 58 -5.29 -26.38 10.27
N ASP A 59 -6.03 -27.37 9.76
CA ASP A 59 -5.99 -28.74 10.28
C ASP A 59 -4.64 -29.40 10.00
N VAL A 60 -4.00 -29.05 8.86
CA VAL A 60 -2.74 -29.66 8.39
C VAL A 60 -1.51 -28.98 8.99
N ASP A 61 -1.47 -27.64 9.05
CA ASP A 61 -0.32 -26.87 9.54
C ASP A 61 -0.71 -26.01 10.75
N LYS A 62 -0.13 -26.32 11.90
CA LYS A 62 -0.44 -25.64 13.19
C LYS A 62 0.13 -24.24 13.30
N ARG A 63 1.00 -23.81 12.38
CA ARG A 63 1.45 -22.43 12.27
C ARG A 63 0.36 -21.50 11.69
N LEU A 64 -0.66 -22.06 11.03
CA LEU A 64 -1.82 -21.32 10.53
C LEU A 64 -2.89 -21.18 11.61
N ARG A 65 -3.15 -19.93 12.00
CA ARG A 65 -4.28 -19.55 12.88
C ARG A 65 -5.38 -18.90 12.02
N TYR A 66 -6.54 -19.53 11.96
CA TYR A 66 -7.68 -19.04 11.22
C TYR A 66 -8.72 -18.43 12.16
N VAL A 67 -9.14 -17.22 11.89
CA VAL A 67 -10.19 -16.49 12.61
C VAL A 67 -11.19 -15.94 11.59
N ARG A 68 -12.49 -15.91 11.94
CA ARG A 68 -13.52 -15.32 11.11
C ARG A 68 -14.22 -14.20 11.85
N THR A 69 -14.46 -13.09 11.15
CA THR A 69 -15.19 -11.91 11.63
C THR A 69 -16.42 -11.63 10.76
N GLU A 70 -17.23 -10.66 11.16
CA GLU A 70 -18.17 -10.01 10.25
C GLU A 70 -17.39 -9.08 9.30
N ASN A 71 -17.95 -8.80 8.12
CA ASN A 71 -17.27 -7.97 7.13
C ASN A 71 -17.23 -6.49 7.57
N HIS A 72 -16.04 -6.03 7.94
CA HIS A 72 -15.74 -4.66 8.33
C HIS A 72 -14.64 -4.03 7.47
N GLY A 73 -14.11 -4.76 6.48
CA GLY A 73 -13.07 -4.30 5.57
C GLY A 73 -11.64 -4.67 6.00
N PRO A 74 -10.67 -4.48 5.09
CA PRO A 74 -9.30 -4.98 5.27
C PRO A 74 -8.57 -4.33 6.45
N ALA A 75 -8.83 -3.07 6.77
CA ALA A 75 -8.24 -2.37 7.91
C ALA A 75 -8.61 -3.05 9.24
N GLU A 76 -9.91 -3.32 9.45
CA GLU A 76 -10.38 -3.98 10.67
C GLU A 76 -9.94 -5.44 10.76
N ALA A 77 -9.90 -6.15 9.63
CA ALA A 77 -9.35 -7.51 9.59
C ALA A 77 -7.87 -7.54 9.99
N ARG A 78 -7.05 -6.59 9.51
CA ARG A 78 -5.65 -6.46 9.93
C ARG A 78 -5.52 -6.06 11.39
N ASN A 79 -6.36 -5.15 11.89
CA ASN A 79 -6.41 -4.78 13.31
C ASN A 79 -6.80 -5.95 14.22
N ALA A 80 -7.76 -6.77 13.80
CA ALA A 80 -8.13 -7.99 14.52
C ALA A 80 -6.95 -8.97 14.58
N ALA A 81 -6.20 -9.14 13.49
CA ALA A 81 -5.02 -10.00 13.45
C ALA A 81 -3.87 -9.45 14.31
N LEU A 82 -3.62 -8.14 14.33
CA LEU A 82 -2.59 -7.50 15.16
C LEU A 82 -2.78 -7.82 16.65
N LYS A 83 -4.02 -7.90 17.12
CA LYS A 83 -4.35 -8.28 18.52
C LYS A 83 -4.03 -9.75 18.85
N LEU A 84 -3.82 -10.57 17.83
CA LEU A 84 -3.55 -12.01 17.95
C LEU A 84 -2.07 -12.35 17.77
N VAL A 85 -1.24 -11.38 17.40
CA VAL A 85 0.22 -11.54 17.28
C VAL A 85 0.79 -12.03 18.58
N CYS A 86 1.57 -13.12 18.53
CA CYS A 86 2.17 -13.69 19.73
C CYS A 86 3.17 -12.74 20.41
N GLU A 87 3.28 -12.84 21.73
CA GLU A 87 4.13 -11.94 22.53
C GLU A 87 5.61 -12.06 22.18
N ASP A 88 6.06 -13.25 21.76
CA ASP A 88 7.43 -13.55 21.38
C ASP A 88 7.75 -13.21 19.91
N ALA A 89 6.81 -12.65 19.14
CA ALA A 89 7.09 -12.18 17.81
C ALA A 89 8.10 -11.02 17.82
N ALA A 90 9.17 -11.19 17.04
CA ALA A 90 10.16 -10.13 16.79
C ALA A 90 9.66 -9.15 15.72
N PHE A 91 9.06 -9.69 14.65
CA PHE A 91 8.55 -8.92 13.53
C PHE A 91 7.13 -9.32 13.14
N VAL A 92 6.42 -8.35 12.57
CA VAL A 92 5.12 -8.55 11.90
C VAL A 92 5.27 -8.21 10.42
N THR A 93 4.64 -8.97 9.55
CA THR A 93 4.53 -8.67 8.12
C THR A 93 3.11 -8.90 7.63
N PHE A 94 2.75 -8.27 6.52
CA PHE A 94 1.43 -8.39 5.90
C PHE A 94 1.54 -8.98 4.51
N ILE A 95 0.53 -9.75 4.12
CA ILE A 95 0.37 -10.29 2.77
C ILE A 95 -1.12 -10.28 2.42
N ASP A 96 -1.46 -9.86 1.21
CA ASP A 96 -2.83 -9.95 0.73
C ASP A 96 -3.18 -11.37 0.27
N ALA A 97 -4.45 -11.77 0.39
CA ALA A 97 -4.90 -13.15 0.20
C ALA A 97 -4.84 -13.67 -1.25
N ASP A 98 -4.46 -12.80 -2.19
CA ASP A 98 -4.30 -13.09 -3.62
C ASP A 98 -2.85 -12.96 -4.11
N ASP A 99 -1.90 -12.59 -3.22
CA ASP A 99 -0.49 -12.39 -3.50
C ASP A 99 0.40 -13.56 -3.06
N GLU A 100 1.71 -13.48 -3.33
CA GLU A 100 2.70 -14.51 -2.98
C GLU A 100 4.00 -13.91 -2.40
N LEU A 101 4.58 -14.60 -1.43
CA LEU A 101 5.98 -14.43 -1.05
C LEU A 101 6.87 -15.41 -1.81
N LEU A 102 8.06 -14.98 -2.24
CA LEU A 102 9.09 -15.90 -2.73
C LEU A 102 9.60 -16.77 -1.57
N PRO A 103 10.10 -18.00 -1.83
CA PRO A 103 10.39 -18.98 -0.78
C PRO A 103 11.37 -18.52 0.31
N ASP A 104 12.24 -17.59 -0.01
CA ASP A 104 13.28 -17.06 0.89
C ASP A 104 12.99 -15.62 1.39
N ALA A 105 11.76 -15.12 1.19
CA ALA A 105 11.43 -13.72 1.47
C ALA A 105 11.70 -13.33 2.94
N LEU A 106 11.27 -14.16 3.88
CA LEU A 106 11.45 -13.87 5.30
C LEU A 106 12.91 -14.00 5.73
N SER A 107 13.62 -15.06 5.32
CA SER A 107 15.05 -15.22 5.64
C SER A 107 15.88 -14.09 5.05
N TYR A 108 15.62 -13.70 3.81
CA TYR A 108 16.30 -12.57 3.15
C TYR A 108 16.07 -11.25 3.90
N ALA A 109 14.83 -10.95 4.32
CA ALA A 109 14.56 -9.74 5.08
C ALA A 109 15.26 -9.75 6.44
N LEU A 110 15.21 -10.89 7.15
CA LEU A 110 15.80 -11.04 8.48
C LEU A 110 17.33 -10.93 8.50
N GLU A 111 18.04 -11.07 7.37
CA GLU A 111 19.47 -10.76 7.29
C GLU A 111 19.78 -9.30 7.71
N ALA A 112 18.81 -8.41 7.57
CA ALA A 112 18.94 -7.03 8.01
C ALA A 112 18.55 -6.80 9.48
N ALA A 113 18.02 -7.80 10.20
CA ALA A 113 17.57 -7.64 11.59
C ALA A 113 18.70 -7.26 12.55
N ASP A 114 19.91 -7.78 12.35
CA ASP A 114 21.10 -7.47 13.16
C ASP A 114 21.50 -5.99 13.11
N SER A 115 21.01 -5.22 12.13
CA SER A 115 21.24 -3.77 12.08
C SER A 115 20.44 -2.99 13.14
N GLY A 116 19.52 -3.64 13.87
CA GLY A 116 18.60 -2.99 14.79
C GLY A 116 17.47 -2.26 14.06
N ALA A 117 17.13 -2.69 12.84
CA ALA A 117 16.07 -2.06 12.06
C ALA A 117 14.68 -2.32 12.65
N ASP A 118 13.92 -1.25 12.87
CA ASP A 118 12.50 -1.31 13.27
C ASP A 118 11.57 -1.57 12.09
N LEU A 119 12.04 -1.22 10.88
CA LEU A 119 11.33 -1.42 9.64
C LEU A 119 12.30 -1.93 8.57
N ILE A 120 11.98 -3.07 7.97
CA ILE A 120 12.76 -3.65 6.88
C ILE A 120 11.89 -3.61 5.62
N LEU A 121 12.33 -2.87 4.61
CA LEU A 121 11.67 -2.76 3.31
C LEU A 121 12.31 -3.74 2.32
N MET A 122 11.51 -4.45 1.56
CA MET A 122 11.94 -5.29 0.43
C MET A 122 11.40 -4.75 -0.88
N GLY A 123 12.06 -5.08 -1.99
CA GLY A 123 11.49 -4.91 -3.30
C GLY A 123 10.27 -5.82 -3.54
N PHE A 124 9.45 -5.44 -4.49
CA PHE A 124 8.29 -6.23 -4.92
C PHE A 124 8.15 -6.22 -6.43
N CYS A 125 7.47 -7.23 -6.95
CA CYS A 125 7.16 -7.38 -8.36
C CYS A 125 5.65 -7.30 -8.57
N ILE A 126 5.21 -6.49 -9.53
CA ILE A 126 3.83 -6.53 -10.04
C ILE A 126 3.79 -7.54 -11.17
N VAL A 127 2.97 -8.57 -11.00
CA VAL A 127 2.70 -9.59 -12.02
C VAL A 127 1.39 -9.22 -12.71
N GLU A 128 1.47 -8.79 -13.96
CA GLU A 128 0.30 -8.44 -14.75
C GLU A 128 -0.46 -9.70 -15.21
N ALA A 129 -1.73 -9.56 -15.56
CA ALA A 129 -2.59 -10.68 -15.95
C ALA A 129 -2.09 -11.44 -17.20
N ASP A 130 -1.26 -10.81 -18.04
CA ASP A 130 -0.60 -11.42 -19.20
C ASP A 130 0.76 -12.07 -18.86
N GLY A 131 1.15 -12.09 -17.59
CA GLY A 131 2.39 -12.68 -17.10
C GLY A 131 3.60 -11.75 -17.17
N ARG A 132 3.47 -10.52 -17.65
CA ARG A 132 4.56 -9.54 -17.58
C ARG A 132 4.84 -9.16 -16.12
N GLU A 133 6.11 -9.04 -15.79
CA GLU A 133 6.55 -8.64 -14.45
C GLU A 133 7.20 -7.27 -14.48
N ARG A 134 6.97 -6.49 -13.40
CA ARG A 134 7.55 -5.18 -13.21
C ARG A 134 8.05 -5.03 -11.80
N GLU A 135 9.35 -4.83 -11.65
CA GLU A 135 10.01 -4.70 -10.36
C GLU A 135 9.94 -3.26 -9.81
N TYR A 136 9.79 -3.18 -8.50
CA TYR A 136 9.85 -1.98 -7.69
C TYR A 136 10.82 -2.22 -6.55
N ASN A 137 11.99 -1.64 -6.61
CA ASN A 137 13.04 -1.83 -5.63
C ASN A 137 13.92 -0.57 -5.50
N GLU A 138 14.77 -0.58 -4.50
CA GLU A 138 15.85 0.37 -4.27
C GLU A 138 17.08 -0.40 -3.81
N PHE A 139 18.26 0.20 -3.88
CA PHE A 139 19.49 -0.45 -3.46
C PHE A 139 19.55 -0.67 -1.94
N ASP A 140 20.30 -1.69 -1.51
CA ASP A 140 20.52 -2.01 -0.11
C ASP A 140 21.10 -0.82 0.64
N CYS A 141 20.43 -0.40 1.70
CA CYS A 141 20.92 0.67 2.55
C CYS A 141 20.26 0.64 3.95
N LEU A 142 20.95 1.26 4.90
CA LEU A 142 20.40 1.60 6.21
C LEU A 142 20.06 3.08 6.25
N VAL A 143 18.89 3.41 6.73
CA VAL A 143 18.38 4.78 6.82
C VAL A 143 18.04 5.08 8.27
N ARG A 144 18.76 6.00 8.88
CA ARG A 144 18.44 6.54 10.21
C ARG A 144 17.52 7.75 10.11
N PRO A 145 16.87 8.20 11.19
CA PRO A 145 15.98 9.37 11.16
C PRO A 145 16.62 10.61 10.53
N GLN A 146 17.89 10.89 10.83
CA GLN A 146 18.61 12.03 10.26
C GLN A 146 18.87 11.90 8.75
N ASP A 147 18.85 10.69 8.21
CA ASP A 147 19.09 10.38 6.79
C ASP A 147 17.78 10.33 6.00
N LEU A 148 16.64 10.32 6.69
CA LEU A 148 15.31 10.34 6.05
C LEU A 148 15.13 11.55 5.12
N LYS A 149 15.76 12.68 5.44
CA LYS A 149 15.73 13.89 4.59
C LYS A 149 16.18 13.64 3.13
N THR A 150 17.01 12.61 2.90
CA THR A 150 17.50 12.25 1.56
C THR A 150 16.84 10.98 1.02
N ALA A 151 16.35 10.11 1.89
CA ALA A 151 15.79 8.80 1.51
C ALA A 151 14.28 8.84 1.30
N PHE A 152 13.53 9.62 2.07
CA PHE A 152 12.06 9.57 2.10
C PHE A 152 11.42 9.79 0.72
N ALA A 153 11.77 10.89 0.06
CA ALA A 153 11.18 11.21 -1.26
C ALA A 153 11.50 10.11 -2.29
N ARG A 154 12.72 9.54 -2.25
CA ARG A 154 13.13 8.44 -3.12
C ARG A 154 12.33 7.17 -2.85
N LEU A 155 12.23 6.73 -1.58
CA LEU A 155 11.47 5.54 -1.19
C LEU A 155 9.98 5.71 -1.51
N TYR A 156 9.44 6.92 -1.29
CA TYR A 156 8.05 7.23 -1.59
C TYR A 156 7.78 7.20 -3.11
N LYS A 157 8.67 7.76 -3.91
CA LYS A 157 8.60 7.75 -5.38
C LYS A 157 8.76 6.34 -5.95
N ALA A 158 9.65 5.53 -5.37
CA ALA A 158 9.81 4.11 -5.70
C ALA A 158 8.61 3.25 -5.30
N ASN A 159 7.58 3.86 -4.71
CA ASN A 159 6.36 3.21 -4.23
C ASN A 159 6.58 2.22 -3.07
N LEU A 160 7.69 2.33 -2.35
CA LEU A 160 8.01 1.43 -1.24
C LEU A 160 7.34 1.83 0.09
N LEU A 161 6.71 3.01 0.17
CA LEU A 161 6.04 3.52 1.39
C LEU A 161 4.51 3.57 1.27
N ASN A 162 3.93 3.04 0.19
CA ASN A 162 2.49 3.19 -0.08
C ASN A 162 1.64 1.98 0.31
N GLN A 163 2.24 0.83 0.52
CA GLN A 163 1.59 -0.44 0.89
C GLN A 163 2.20 -0.99 2.17
N VAL A 164 1.46 -1.83 2.88
CA VAL A 164 1.93 -2.45 4.13
C VAL A 164 2.72 -3.75 3.91
N TRP A 165 2.50 -4.42 2.80
CA TRP A 165 3.20 -5.65 2.44
C TRP A 165 4.63 -5.37 1.90
N ALA A 166 5.42 -6.42 1.66
CA ALA A 166 6.85 -6.36 1.34
C ALA A 166 7.68 -5.62 2.40
N LYS A 167 7.31 -5.76 3.66
CA LYS A 167 7.95 -5.12 4.81
C LYS A 167 7.89 -6.02 6.04
N LEU A 168 8.92 -5.92 6.89
CA LEU A 168 8.87 -6.41 8.25
C LEU A 168 8.86 -5.22 9.22
N TYR A 169 7.93 -5.22 10.15
CA TYR A 169 7.77 -4.20 11.18
C TYR A 169 8.16 -4.80 12.53
N SER A 170 8.99 -4.11 13.31
CA SER A 170 9.27 -4.51 14.69
C SER A 170 7.96 -4.67 15.46
N ALA A 171 7.72 -5.84 16.01
CA ALA A 171 6.53 -6.11 16.82
C ALA A 171 6.52 -5.26 18.10
N THR A 172 7.70 -4.95 18.65
CA THR A 172 7.86 -4.04 19.77
C THR A 172 7.42 -2.63 19.42
N LEU A 173 7.89 -2.09 18.29
CA LEU A 173 7.47 -0.77 17.80
C LEU A 173 5.96 -0.66 17.66
N LEU A 174 5.31 -1.67 17.04
CA LEU A 174 3.86 -1.66 16.85
C LEU A 174 3.10 -1.66 18.18
N ARG A 175 3.58 -2.41 19.18
CA ARG A 175 2.95 -2.51 20.52
C ARG A 175 3.18 -1.27 21.35
N GLU A 176 4.41 -0.77 21.45
CA GLU A 176 4.76 0.36 22.32
C GLU A 176 4.09 1.67 21.88
N HIS A 177 3.86 1.83 20.58
CA HIS A 177 3.23 3.01 20.01
C HIS A 177 1.76 2.79 19.62
N GLU A 178 1.16 1.64 19.97
CA GLU A 178 -0.24 1.29 19.70
C GLU A 178 -0.63 1.52 18.23
N ILE A 179 0.30 1.23 17.29
CA ILE A 179 0.11 1.47 15.86
C ILE A 179 -0.93 0.51 15.30
N HIS A 180 -1.98 1.06 14.70
CA HIS A 180 -3.09 0.30 14.12
C HIS A 180 -3.60 0.97 12.83
N PHE A 181 -4.34 0.21 12.02
CA PHE A 181 -4.96 0.74 10.81
C PHE A 181 -6.13 1.64 11.15
N LYS A 182 -6.25 2.76 10.45
CA LYS A 182 -7.45 3.59 10.49
C LYS A 182 -8.56 2.95 9.66
N ASP A 183 -9.81 3.10 10.07
CA ASP A 183 -10.99 2.55 9.35
C ASP A 183 -11.22 3.30 8.03
N TYR A 184 -10.38 3.00 7.05
CA TYR A 184 -10.50 3.45 5.68
C TYR A 184 -10.47 2.27 4.71
N LEU A 185 -11.28 2.37 3.66
CA LEU A 185 -11.30 1.37 2.58
C LEU A 185 -10.21 1.60 1.52
N TRP A 186 -9.46 2.69 1.62
CA TRP A 186 -8.38 3.06 0.70
C TRP A 186 -7.42 4.03 1.37
N GLY A 187 -6.13 3.75 1.23
CA GLY A 187 -5.05 4.60 1.74
C GLY A 187 -4.68 4.37 3.21
N GLU A 188 -5.34 3.45 3.89
CA GLU A 188 -5.05 3.00 5.26
C GLU A 188 -3.61 2.49 5.38
N ASP A 189 -3.15 1.77 4.37
CA ASP A 189 -1.80 1.20 4.28
C ASP A 189 -0.72 2.26 4.42
N ARG A 190 -0.85 3.34 3.62
CA ARG A 190 0.11 4.44 3.64
C ARG A 190 0.16 5.15 4.98
N LEU A 191 -0.99 5.39 5.58
CA LEU A 191 -1.09 6.03 6.89
C LEU A 191 -0.43 5.16 7.96
N PHE A 192 -0.68 3.85 7.95
CA PHE A 192 -0.03 2.89 8.84
C PHE A 192 1.51 2.92 8.68
N VAL A 193 2.01 2.91 7.44
CA VAL A 193 3.46 3.02 7.18
C VAL A 193 4.03 4.33 7.70
N PHE A 194 3.32 5.45 7.52
CA PHE A 194 3.76 6.75 8.02
C PHE A 194 3.77 6.81 9.55
N ASP A 195 2.79 6.21 10.21
CA ASP A 195 2.77 6.10 11.67
C ASP A 195 3.95 5.23 12.18
N CYS A 196 4.30 4.14 11.49
CA CYS A 196 5.51 3.38 11.80
C CYS A 196 6.79 4.22 11.59
N LEU A 197 6.92 4.91 10.45
CA LEU A 197 8.09 5.73 10.14
C LEU A 197 8.34 6.82 11.17
N GLU A 198 7.29 7.36 11.76
CA GLU A 198 7.39 8.39 12.80
C GLU A 198 8.18 7.93 14.03
N HIS A 199 8.13 6.64 14.33
CA HIS A 199 8.71 6.03 15.52
C HIS A 199 9.94 5.16 15.24
N CYS A 200 10.28 4.88 13.98
CA CYS A 200 11.46 4.11 13.62
C CYS A 200 12.75 4.83 14.02
N SER A 201 13.67 4.08 14.63
CA SER A 201 15.05 4.50 14.87
C SER A 201 16.02 4.04 13.77
N MET A 202 15.66 2.97 13.05
CA MET A 202 16.42 2.45 11.93
C MET A 202 15.52 1.79 10.91
N ILE A 203 15.75 2.08 9.63
CA ILE A 203 15.09 1.45 8.49
C ILE A 203 16.14 0.73 7.67
N ALA A 204 15.92 -0.53 7.35
CA ALA A 204 16.73 -1.27 6.38
C ALA A 204 15.96 -1.36 5.06
N VAL A 205 16.65 -1.11 3.96
CA VAL A 205 16.14 -1.33 2.60
C VAL A 205 16.91 -2.49 1.99
N ARG A 206 16.20 -3.47 1.45
CA ARG A 206 16.73 -4.66 0.78
C ARG A 206 16.29 -4.63 -0.69
N SER A 207 17.24 -4.81 -1.59
CA SER A 207 17.07 -4.54 -3.03
C SER A 207 16.29 -5.61 -3.78
N GLU A 208 16.28 -6.87 -3.30
CA GLU A 208 15.62 -7.94 -4.04
C GLU A 208 14.10 -7.89 -3.92
N CYS A 209 13.42 -8.22 -5.03
CA CYS A 209 11.98 -8.33 -5.08
C CYS A 209 11.55 -9.70 -4.53
N LYS A 210 11.03 -9.72 -3.31
CA LYS A 210 10.62 -10.96 -2.62
C LYS A 210 9.10 -11.08 -2.44
N TYR A 211 8.35 -10.08 -2.84
CA TYR A 211 6.88 -10.07 -2.82
C TYR A 211 6.34 -9.98 -4.25
N ARG A 212 5.36 -10.81 -4.60
CA ARG A 212 4.67 -10.81 -5.89
C ARG A 212 3.24 -10.30 -5.71
N TYR A 213 3.02 -9.06 -6.15
CA TYR A 213 1.67 -8.49 -6.24
C TYR A 213 1.02 -8.93 -7.55
N ILE A 214 -0.05 -9.73 -7.46
CA ILE A 214 -0.67 -10.36 -8.63
C ILE A 214 -1.90 -9.59 -9.06
N MET A 215 -1.82 -8.96 -10.24
CA MET A 215 -2.95 -8.21 -10.80
C MET A 215 -4.00 -9.15 -11.38
N HIS A 216 -5.22 -9.06 -10.88
CA HIS A 216 -6.39 -9.73 -11.40
C HIS A 216 -7.20 -8.79 -12.27
N ASN A 217 -7.74 -9.30 -13.39
CA ASN A 217 -8.53 -8.49 -14.33
C ASN A 217 -9.77 -7.90 -13.65
N GLY A 218 -9.80 -6.58 -13.50
CA GLY A 218 -11.01 -5.80 -13.18
C GLY A 218 -11.41 -5.67 -11.71
N GLU A 219 -10.69 -6.28 -10.75
CA GLU A 219 -11.14 -6.35 -9.35
C GLU A 219 -10.32 -5.50 -8.35
N SER A 220 -9.32 -4.73 -8.80
CA SER A 220 -8.48 -3.95 -7.90
C SER A 220 -9.26 -2.87 -7.14
N LEU A 221 -9.14 -2.84 -5.81
CA LEU A 221 -9.70 -1.80 -4.95
C LEU A 221 -9.18 -0.40 -5.32
N ILE A 222 -7.95 -0.30 -5.79
CA ILE A 222 -7.32 0.97 -6.18
C ILE A 222 -8.09 1.67 -7.31
N SER A 223 -8.69 0.91 -8.23
CA SER A 223 -9.46 1.43 -9.36
C SER A 223 -10.90 1.83 -8.99
N LYS A 224 -11.39 1.50 -7.79
CA LYS A 224 -12.78 1.79 -7.38
C LYS A 224 -12.92 3.23 -6.86
N PHE A 225 -14.13 3.76 -7.04
CA PHE A 225 -14.54 5.02 -6.42
C PHE A 225 -14.97 4.79 -4.98
N TYR A 226 -14.47 5.63 -4.07
CA TYR A 226 -14.92 5.70 -2.67
C TYR A 226 -15.22 7.16 -2.32
N PRO A 227 -16.37 7.45 -1.70
CA PRO A 227 -16.75 8.83 -1.36
C PRO A 227 -15.70 9.57 -0.52
N LYS A 228 -15.07 8.87 0.44
CA LYS A 228 -14.04 9.42 1.33
C LYS A 228 -12.63 9.45 0.71
N LYS A 229 -12.44 8.97 -0.53
CA LYS A 229 -11.11 8.87 -1.16
C LYS A 229 -10.33 10.18 -1.15
N PHE A 230 -11.02 11.29 -1.42
CA PHE A 230 -10.38 12.61 -1.43
C PHE A 230 -9.97 13.07 -0.03
N SER A 231 -10.78 12.89 1.00
CA SER A 231 -10.43 13.24 2.39
C SER A 231 -9.21 12.46 2.88
N VAL A 232 -9.14 11.16 2.58
CA VAL A 232 -7.98 10.32 2.90
C VAL A 232 -6.72 10.76 2.12
N CYS A 233 -6.88 11.17 0.86
CA CYS A 233 -5.78 11.74 0.07
C CYS A 233 -5.20 13.00 0.73
N ILE A 234 -6.07 13.89 1.25
CA ILE A 234 -5.66 15.09 1.99
C ILE A 234 -4.97 14.73 3.29
N GLU A 235 -5.51 13.80 4.07
CA GLU A 235 -4.92 13.33 5.32
C GLU A 235 -3.53 12.73 5.09
N ALA A 236 -3.38 11.87 4.09
CA ALA A 236 -2.08 11.28 3.76
C ALA A 236 -1.03 12.34 3.35
N ASP A 237 -1.43 13.43 2.68
CA ASP A 237 -0.51 14.53 2.37
C ASP A 237 -0.17 15.36 3.63
N ILE A 238 -1.12 15.54 4.56
CA ILE A 238 -0.86 16.18 5.84
C ILE A 238 0.18 15.37 6.62
N ARG A 239 -0.05 14.07 6.77
CA ARG A 239 0.89 13.17 7.49
C ARG A 239 2.27 13.15 6.83
N ALA A 240 2.35 13.10 5.50
CA ALA A 240 3.62 13.19 4.79
C ALA A 240 4.36 14.51 5.10
N GLN A 241 3.64 15.63 5.19
CA GLN A 241 4.25 16.91 5.55
C GLN A 241 4.70 16.96 7.02
N GLU A 242 3.92 16.42 7.95
CA GLU A 242 4.32 16.31 9.36
C GLU A 242 5.62 15.51 9.52
N LEU A 243 5.76 14.39 8.79
CA LEU A 243 7.00 13.63 8.74
C LEU A 243 8.15 14.46 8.13
N CYS A 244 7.86 15.20 7.04
CA CYS A 244 8.86 16.09 6.44
C CYS A 244 9.34 17.16 7.43
N GLU A 245 8.44 17.78 8.18
CA GLU A 245 8.78 18.77 9.21
C GLU A 245 9.57 18.14 10.35
N LYS A 246 9.12 16.98 10.87
CA LYS A 246 9.80 16.25 11.96
C LYS A 246 11.24 15.88 11.62
N PHE A 247 11.49 15.39 10.42
CA PHE A 247 12.80 14.86 10.00
C PHE A 247 13.60 15.84 9.13
N GLY A 248 13.15 17.09 8.97
CA GLY A 248 13.81 18.08 8.14
C GLY A 248 13.88 17.69 6.66
N ILE A 249 12.88 16.95 6.16
CA ILE A 249 12.79 16.52 4.76
C ILE A 249 12.26 17.69 3.93
N PRO A 250 12.96 18.09 2.85
CA PRO A 250 12.46 19.15 1.97
C PRO A 250 11.12 18.78 1.33
N ASP A 251 10.17 19.71 1.29
CA ASP A 251 8.97 19.58 0.47
C ASP A 251 9.35 19.74 -1.02
N ASP A 252 9.79 18.66 -1.61
CA ASP A 252 10.33 18.65 -2.96
C ASP A 252 9.28 18.40 -4.07
N ALA A 253 9.74 18.42 -5.31
CA ALA A 253 8.90 18.21 -6.48
C ALA A 253 8.29 16.80 -6.53
N ASP A 254 8.98 15.79 -6.02
CA ASP A 254 8.50 14.40 -6.05
C ASP A 254 7.33 14.20 -5.08
N LEU A 255 7.37 14.77 -3.89
CA LEU A 255 6.26 14.73 -2.93
C LEU A 255 5.01 15.43 -3.50
N ARG A 256 5.20 16.62 -4.08
CA ARG A 256 4.09 17.34 -4.72
C ARG A 256 3.52 16.58 -5.93
N TYR A 257 4.37 15.92 -6.69
CA TYR A 257 3.96 15.06 -7.80
C TYR A 257 3.12 13.88 -7.33
N MET A 258 3.53 13.18 -6.26
CA MET A 258 2.79 12.06 -5.68
C MET A 258 1.41 12.48 -5.17
N PHE A 259 1.32 13.63 -4.50
CA PHE A 259 0.04 14.21 -4.11
C PHE A 259 -0.86 14.51 -5.31
N ALA A 260 -0.34 15.17 -6.34
CA ALA A 260 -1.11 15.47 -7.56
C ALA A 260 -1.66 14.20 -8.20
N LYS A 261 -0.86 13.12 -8.30
CA LYS A 261 -1.31 11.80 -8.80
C LYS A 261 -2.45 11.21 -7.95
N SER A 262 -2.37 11.33 -6.62
CA SER A 262 -3.42 10.87 -5.73
C SER A 262 -4.74 11.63 -5.95
N VAL A 263 -4.66 12.96 -6.11
CA VAL A 263 -5.83 13.80 -6.46
C VAL A 263 -6.39 13.44 -7.83
N PHE A 264 -5.54 13.19 -8.83
CA PHE A 264 -5.99 12.77 -10.16
C PHE A 264 -6.72 11.42 -10.09
N SER A 265 -6.22 10.47 -9.28
CA SER A 265 -6.91 9.20 -9.02
C SER A 265 -8.29 9.40 -8.42
N CYS A 266 -8.50 10.37 -7.53
CA CYS A 266 -9.82 10.69 -6.99
C CYS A 266 -10.81 11.09 -8.10
N ILE A 267 -10.35 11.83 -9.11
CA ILE A 267 -11.23 12.30 -10.20
C ILE A 267 -11.42 11.22 -11.27
N THR A 268 -10.38 10.48 -11.65
CA THR A 268 -10.49 9.43 -12.68
C THR A 268 -11.41 8.28 -12.22
N THR A 269 -11.44 7.95 -10.94
CA THR A 269 -12.36 6.92 -10.43
C THR A 269 -13.84 7.31 -10.45
N LEU A 270 -14.19 8.58 -10.70
CA LEU A 270 -15.57 9.00 -10.95
C LEU A 270 -16.17 8.36 -12.22
N PHE A 271 -15.33 7.86 -13.13
CA PHE A 271 -15.75 7.27 -14.41
C PHE A 271 -15.73 5.74 -14.40
N THR A 272 -15.45 5.13 -13.25
CA THR A 272 -15.49 3.66 -13.10
C THR A 272 -16.91 3.18 -12.78
N PRO A 273 -17.24 1.91 -13.07
CA PRO A 273 -18.56 1.33 -12.76
C PRO A 273 -18.94 1.40 -11.27
N SER A 274 -17.94 1.48 -10.38
CA SER A 274 -18.17 1.59 -8.93
C SER A 274 -18.69 2.97 -8.49
N CYS A 275 -18.64 4.00 -9.35
CA CYS A 275 -19.12 5.33 -9.02
C CYS A 275 -20.62 5.47 -9.24
N THR A 276 -21.38 5.54 -8.16
CA THR A 276 -22.85 5.70 -8.17
C THR A 276 -23.29 7.17 -8.13
N LEU A 277 -22.37 8.13 -8.16
CA LEU A 277 -22.72 9.56 -8.15
C LEU A 277 -23.40 9.96 -9.46
N SER A 278 -24.48 10.76 -9.34
CA SER A 278 -25.08 11.45 -10.47
C SER A 278 -24.10 12.46 -11.09
N ASP A 279 -24.40 12.97 -12.29
CA ASP A 279 -23.58 14.00 -12.92
C ASP A 279 -23.45 15.27 -12.06
N GLU A 280 -24.51 15.64 -11.36
CA GLU A 280 -24.47 16.75 -10.39
C GLU A 280 -23.58 16.41 -9.19
N GLY A 281 -23.67 15.19 -8.66
CA GLY A 281 -22.79 14.69 -7.59
C GLY A 281 -21.31 14.71 -7.98
N ARG A 282 -20.99 14.30 -9.21
CA ARG A 282 -19.60 14.38 -9.74
C ARG A 282 -19.12 15.84 -9.85
N ILE A 283 -20.00 16.76 -10.27
CA ILE A 283 -19.68 18.19 -10.31
C ILE A 283 -19.40 18.73 -8.91
N ILE A 284 -20.21 18.38 -7.91
CA ILE A 284 -20.02 18.79 -6.51
C ILE A 284 -18.68 18.27 -5.98
N TYR A 285 -18.38 16.98 -6.19
CA TYR A 285 -17.13 16.35 -5.77
C TYR A 285 -15.89 17.04 -6.39
N VAL A 286 -15.93 17.34 -7.68
CA VAL A 286 -14.86 18.08 -8.36
C VAL A 286 -14.75 19.53 -7.89
N LYS A 287 -15.87 20.20 -7.56
CA LYS A 287 -15.85 21.54 -6.93
C LYS A 287 -15.13 21.52 -5.59
N GLU A 288 -15.40 20.51 -4.76
CA GLU A 288 -14.74 20.32 -3.47
C GLU A 288 -13.22 20.18 -3.66
N ILE A 289 -12.79 19.26 -4.52
CA ILE A 289 -11.36 19.06 -4.83
C ILE A 289 -10.72 20.36 -5.32
N ARG A 290 -11.34 21.02 -6.29
CA ARG A 290 -10.82 22.27 -6.90
C ARG A 290 -10.71 23.41 -5.89
N SER A 291 -11.68 23.56 -5.00
CA SER A 291 -11.71 24.65 -4.02
C SER A 291 -10.79 24.42 -2.82
N ASN A 292 -10.28 23.20 -2.64
CA ASN A 292 -9.42 22.87 -1.50
C ASN A 292 -8.09 23.67 -1.57
N PRO A 293 -7.75 24.44 -0.53
CA PRO A 293 -6.55 25.30 -0.52
C PRO A 293 -5.25 24.53 -0.72
N ARG A 294 -5.18 23.29 -0.16
CA ARG A 294 -4.01 22.41 -0.29
C ARG A 294 -3.82 21.96 -1.72
N VAL A 295 -4.88 21.54 -2.41
CA VAL A 295 -4.84 21.19 -3.84
C VAL A 295 -4.39 22.37 -4.68
N GLN A 296 -4.92 23.57 -4.41
CA GLN A 296 -4.53 24.79 -5.12
C GLN A 296 -3.05 25.13 -4.93
N LYS A 297 -2.52 25.02 -3.71
CA LYS A 297 -1.11 25.27 -3.40
C LYS A 297 -0.22 24.19 -4.06
N ARG A 298 -0.45 22.92 -3.75
CA ARG A 298 0.37 21.81 -4.22
C ARG A 298 0.42 21.72 -5.74
N CYS A 299 -0.74 21.80 -6.42
CA CYS A 299 -0.80 21.79 -7.89
C CYS A 299 -0.16 23.03 -8.56
N ARG A 300 0.01 24.14 -7.84
CA ARG A 300 0.76 25.32 -8.34
C ARG A 300 2.25 25.04 -8.38
N GLU A 301 2.73 24.37 -7.35
CA GLU A 301 4.14 24.13 -7.07
C GLU A 301 4.66 22.80 -7.69
N THR A 302 3.75 21.96 -8.21
CA THR A 302 4.10 20.68 -8.83
C THR A 302 4.82 20.88 -10.16
N SER A 303 5.93 20.15 -10.32
CA SER A 303 6.64 20.01 -11.58
C SER A 303 6.79 18.52 -11.90
N GLY A 304 6.00 18.00 -12.85
CA GLY A 304 5.93 16.57 -13.17
C GLY A 304 5.91 16.29 -14.68
N GLY A 305 6.51 17.17 -15.48
CA GLY A 305 6.45 17.09 -16.93
C GLY A 305 5.13 17.63 -17.51
N VAL A 306 5.06 17.72 -18.84
CA VAL A 306 3.97 18.41 -19.56
C VAL A 306 2.58 17.87 -19.22
N PRO A 307 2.33 16.53 -19.18
CA PRO A 307 1.00 16.02 -18.87
C PRO A 307 0.53 16.42 -17.48
N VAL A 308 1.36 16.21 -16.45
CA VAL A 308 1.00 16.50 -15.06
C VAL A 308 0.80 17.99 -14.83
N ASN A 309 1.70 18.82 -15.34
CA ASN A 309 1.60 20.28 -15.23
C ASN A 309 0.33 20.81 -15.92
N THR A 310 -0.06 20.22 -17.06
CA THR A 310 -1.29 20.58 -17.76
C THR A 310 -2.52 20.19 -16.93
N LEU A 311 -2.58 18.97 -16.38
CA LEU A 311 -3.67 18.52 -15.52
C LEU A 311 -3.78 19.36 -14.25
N CYS A 312 -2.67 19.70 -13.59
CA CYS A 312 -2.63 20.61 -12.46
C CYS A 312 -3.19 21.99 -12.81
N ARG A 313 -2.83 22.53 -13.98
CA ARG A 313 -3.36 23.82 -14.45
C ARG A 313 -4.86 23.76 -14.71
N ILE A 314 -5.35 22.70 -15.35
CA ILE A 314 -6.78 22.48 -15.62
C ILE A 314 -7.54 22.33 -14.30
N LEU A 315 -7.04 21.54 -13.38
CA LEU A 315 -7.65 21.36 -12.06
C LEU A 315 -7.78 22.67 -11.28
N ARG A 316 -6.79 23.55 -11.37
CA ARG A 316 -6.80 24.86 -10.67
C ARG A 316 -7.68 25.88 -11.34
N LYS A 317 -7.66 25.99 -12.67
CA LYS A 317 -8.26 27.11 -13.42
C LYS A 317 -9.53 26.74 -14.19
N GLY A 318 -9.73 25.44 -14.50
CA GLY A 318 -10.86 24.97 -15.29
C GLY A 318 -12.19 25.08 -14.56
N SER A 319 -13.29 25.17 -15.30
CA SER A 319 -14.62 24.95 -14.72
C SER A 319 -14.76 23.47 -14.31
N PRO A 320 -15.66 23.12 -13.35
CA PRO A 320 -15.88 21.75 -12.96
C PRO A 320 -16.20 20.81 -14.12
N ARG A 321 -16.98 21.26 -15.11
CA ARG A 321 -17.27 20.50 -16.33
C ARG A 321 -16.03 20.28 -17.20
N GLN A 322 -15.19 21.29 -17.37
CA GLN A 322 -13.92 21.14 -18.10
C GLN A 322 -12.98 20.14 -17.41
N ILE A 323 -12.91 20.17 -16.07
CA ILE A 323 -12.11 19.21 -15.28
C ILE A 323 -12.66 17.79 -15.52
N LEU A 324 -13.97 17.58 -15.35
CA LEU A 324 -14.60 16.27 -15.59
C LEU A 324 -14.33 15.75 -17.00
N ASN A 325 -14.55 16.56 -18.05
CA ASN A 325 -14.33 16.14 -19.43
C ASN A 325 -12.87 15.77 -19.70
N THR A 326 -11.92 16.54 -19.14
CA THR A 326 -10.49 16.24 -19.28
C THR A 326 -10.13 14.92 -18.60
N PHE A 327 -10.57 14.73 -17.35
CA PHE A 327 -10.24 13.52 -16.61
C PHE A 327 -10.99 12.28 -17.11
N HIS A 328 -12.17 12.45 -17.73
CA HIS A 328 -12.84 11.38 -18.46
C HIS A 328 -12.00 10.92 -19.65
N ALA A 329 -11.50 11.87 -20.46
CA ALA A 329 -10.59 11.52 -21.57
C ALA A 329 -9.32 10.81 -21.08
N VAL A 330 -8.75 11.23 -19.93
CA VAL A 330 -7.60 10.55 -19.31
C VAL A 330 -7.96 9.12 -18.88
N ALA A 331 -9.15 8.91 -18.28
CA ALA A 331 -9.62 7.58 -17.88
C ALA A 331 -9.79 6.67 -19.10
N LEU A 332 -10.44 7.14 -20.17
CA LEU A 332 -10.62 6.40 -21.42
C LEU A 332 -9.28 6.00 -22.08
N VAL A 333 -8.29 6.89 -22.07
CA VAL A 333 -6.94 6.55 -22.57
C VAL A 333 -6.31 5.45 -21.70
N GLY A 334 -6.53 5.49 -20.38
CA GLY A 334 -6.06 4.43 -19.48
C GLY A 334 -6.68 3.07 -19.78
N GLU A 335 -7.95 3.03 -20.14
CA GLU A 335 -8.67 1.79 -20.48
C GLU A 335 -8.34 1.27 -21.88
N GLN A 336 -8.32 2.15 -22.90
CA GLN A 336 -8.18 1.76 -24.30
C GLN A 336 -6.72 1.61 -24.77
N ALA A 337 -5.80 2.28 -24.12
CA ALA A 337 -4.38 2.28 -24.47
C ALA A 337 -3.50 2.26 -23.21
N PRO A 338 -3.53 1.18 -22.40
CA PRO A 338 -2.82 1.11 -21.12
C PRO A 338 -1.31 1.33 -21.29
N ASP A 339 -0.69 0.82 -22.35
CA ASP A 339 0.74 1.02 -22.62
C ASP A 339 1.08 2.49 -22.91
N LEU A 340 0.22 3.19 -23.66
CA LEU A 340 0.37 4.63 -23.93
C LEU A 340 0.16 5.43 -22.64
N PHE A 341 -0.85 5.07 -21.85
CA PHE A 341 -1.13 5.68 -20.55
C PHE A 341 0.04 5.51 -19.58
N MET A 342 0.62 4.31 -19.53
CA MET A 342 1.81 4.03 -18.70
C MET A 342 3.03 4.82 -19.18
N LYS A 343 3.26 4.94 -20.48
CA LYS A 343 4.33 5.80 -21.04
C LYS A 343 4.13 7.28 -20.70
N LEU A 344 2.89 7.77 -20.67
CA LEU A 344 2.57 9.13 -20.25
C LEU A 344 2.75 9.33 -18.74
N LYS A 345 2.43 8.29 -17.96
CA LYS A 345 2.53 8.28 -16.49
C LYS A 345 3.98 8.22 -15.99
N HIS A 346 4.88 7.61 -16.77
CA HIS A 346 6.30 7.40 -16.40
C HIS A 346 7.29 8.21 -17.25
N ARG A 347 6.82 9.07 -18.15
CA ARG A 347 7.73 10.01 -18.83
C ARG A 347 8.34 10.98 -17.81
N LYS A 348 9.66 10.80 -17.65
CA LYS A 348 10.54 11.72 -16.91
C LYS A 348 10.52 13.12 -17.52
#